data_d671a8b3e94390baed7b5679755552d9
#
_entry.id   d671a8b3e94390baed7b5679755552d9
#
_cell.length_a   1.000
_cell.length_b   1.000
_cell.length_c   1.000
_cell.angle_alpha   90.00
_cell.angle_beta   90.00
_cell.angle_gamma   90.00
#
_symmetry.space_group_name_H-M   'P 1'
#
loop_
_entity.id
_entity.type
_entity.pdbx_description
1 polymer ?
#
loop_
_entity_poly.entity_id
_entity_poly.type
_entity_poly.pdbx_seq_one_letter_code
_entity_poly.pdbx_strand_id
1 'polypeptide(L)'
;MKKVEAIIRPEKLSAVKHALEHAGVHGLTAYEVQGRGEQKGLEFTHRAGKFRVDMLPKCKIEVVVKDDKADDVVDAICSSARTGDVGDGKIFVLPVEKVVKVRTGEMEGDSPVEETAEPIQEGER
;
A
#
# COMPACT_ATOMS: atom_id res chain seq x y z
N MET A 1 -2.73 0.82 -16.19
CA MET A 1 -2.40 1.23 -14.81
C MET A 1 -3.06 0.32 -13.83
N LYS A 2 -2.39 0.04 -12.74
CA LYS A 2 -2.92 -0.78 -11.67
C LYS A 2 -2.78 -0.05 -10.36
N LYS A 3 -3.75 -0.28 -9.47
CA LYS A 3 -3.65 0.18 -8.11
C LYS A 3 -3.38 -1.02 -7.22
N VAL A 4 -2.31 -0.93 -6.45
CA VAL A 4 -1.97 -1.95 -5.48
C VAL A 4 -2.37 -1.40 -4.13
N GLU A 5 -3.28 -2.10 -3.46
CA GLU A 5 -3.71 -1.75 -2.12
C GLU A 5 -3.22 -2.82 -1.18
N ALA A 6 -2.64 -2.41 -0.08
CA ALA A 6 -2.14 -3.37 0.89
C ALA A 6 -2.61 -2.96 2.27
N ILE A 7 -3.10 -3.93 3.02
CA ILE A 7 -3.44 -3.72 4.42
C ILE A 7 -2.41 -4.49 5.21
N ILE A 8 -1.61 -3.78 5.99
CA ILE A 8 -0.46 -4.34 6.67
C ILE A 8 -0.47 -3.94 8.14
N ARG A 9 0.44 -4.54 8.89
CA ARG A 9 0.64 -4.12 10.27
C ARG A 9 1.17 -2.70 10.30
N PRO A 10 0.69 -1.85 11.20
CA PRO A 10 1.14 -0.45 11.21
C PRO A 10 2.65 -0.31 11.37
N GLU A 11 3.26 -1.16 12.16
CA GLU A 11 4.70 -1.05 12.41
C GLU A 11 5.54 -1.43 11.21
N LYS A 12 4.92 -1.97 10.15
CA LYS A 12 5.65 -2.32 8.94
C LYS A 12 5.68 -1.22 7.90
N LEU A 13 5.02 -0.11 8.17
CA LEU A 13 4.93 0.94 7.16
C LEU A 13 6.30 1.45 6.73
N SER A 14 7.20 1.69 7.67
CA SER A 14 8.52 2.20 7.30
C SER A 14 9.28 1.23 6.42
N ALA A 15 9.23 -0.06 6.75
CA ALA A 15 9.92 -1.06 5.95
C ALA A 15 9.34 -1.13 4.55
N VAL A 16 8.03 -1.04 4.43
CA VAL A 16 7.38 -1.10 3.13
C VAL A 16 7.73 0.14 2.30
N LYS A 17 7.71 1.32 2.92
CA LYS A 17 8.09 2.53 2.20
C LYS A 17 9.50 2.41 1.64
N HIS A 18 10.41 1.91 2.46
CA HIS A 18 11.79 1.75 2.05
C HIS A 18 11.91 0.76 0.88
N ALA A 19 11.19 -0.36 0.98
CA ALA A 19 11.24 -1.35 -0.08
C ALA A 19 10.65 -0.82 -1.39
N LEU A 20 9.60 -0.03 -1.30
CA LEU A 20 9.01 0.55 -2.50
C LEU A 20 9.96 1.56 -3.15
N GLU A 21 10.66 2.34 -2.34
CA GLU A 21 11.64 3.26 -2.90
C GLU A 21 12.75 2.51 -3.64
N HIS A 22 13.20 1.41 -3.08
CA HIS A 22 14.19 0.58 -3.75
C HIS A 22 13.67 0.02 -5.06
N ALA A 23 12.38 -0.21 -5.15
CA ALA A 23 11.77 -0.70 -6.38
C ALA A 23 11.45 0.42 -7.36
N GLY A 24 11.83 1.66 -7.02
CA GLY A 24 11.60 2.77 -7.91
C GLY A 24 10.24 3.41 -7.79
N VAL A 25 9.52 3.11 -6.74
CA VAL A 25 8.18 3.64 -6.53
C VAL A 25 8.24 4.60 -5.35
N HIS A 26 7.98 5.87 -5.61
CA HIS A 26 8.11 6.90 -4.58
C HIS A 26 6.78 7.41 -4.07
N GLY A 27 5.79 7.50 -4.94
CA GLY A 27 4.50 8.01 -4.53
C GLY A 27 3.66 6.95 -3.89
N LEU A 28 3.10 7.24 -2.74
CA LEU A 28 2.16 6.33 -2.11
C LEU A 28 1.26 7.13 -1.18
N THR A 29 0.11 6.55 -0.91
CA THR A 29 -0.81 7.08 0.09
C THR A 29 -0.95 6.04 1.18
N ALA A 30 -0.89 6.48 2.42
CA ALA A 30 -1.03 5.57 3.55
C ALA A 30 -1.94 6.20 4.58
N TYR A 31 -2.78 5.38 5.19
CA TYR A 31 -3.67 5.87 6.23
C TYR A 31 -4.03 4.72 7.16
N GLU A 32 -4.44 5.11 8.35
CA GLU A 32 -4.79 4.16 9.38
C GLU A 32 -6.20 3.66 9.16
N VAL A 33 -6.36 2.36 9.33
CA VAL A 33 -7.68 1.72 9.25
C VAL A 33 -7.78 0.74 10.39
N GLN A 34 -8.97 0.23 10.58
CA GLN A 34 -9.19 -0.84 11.54
C GLN A 34 -9.76 -2.02 10.81
N GLY A 35 -9.31 -3.20 11.18
CA GLY A 35 -9.78 -4.38 10.51
C GLY A 35 -9.85 -5.57 11.45
N ARG A 36 -10.73 -6.49 11.10
CA ARG A 36 -10.81 -7.79 11.76
C ARG A 36 -10.48 -8.83 10.72
N GLY A 37 -9.35 -9.50 10.93
CA GLY A 37 -8.87 -10.46 9.97
C GLY A 37 -9.26 -11.87 10.33
N GLU A 38 -8.48 -12.80 9.80
CA GLU A 38 -8.80 -14.22 9.98
C GLU A 38 -8.60 -14.68 11.42
N GLN A 39 -7.76 -13.98 12.17
CA GLN A 39 -7.56 -14.34 13.56
C GLN A 39 -8.74 -13.92 14.43
N LYS A 40 -9.70 -13.21 13.87
CA LYS A 40 -10.93 -12.82 14.55
C LYS A 40 -10.69 -11.99 15.80
N GLY A 41 -9.62 -11.19 15.80
CA GLY A 41 -9.33 -10.34 16.92
C GLY A 41 -8.47 -11.01 17.97
N LEU A 42 -8.26 -10.33 19.06
CA LEU A 42 -7.45 -10.80 20.15
C LEU A 42 -8.31 -10.98 21.37
N GLU A 43 -7.98 -12.01 22.14
CA GLU A 43 -8.70 -12.29 23.36
C GLU A 43 -7.81 -11.97 24.54
N PHE A 44 -8.34 -11.21 25.49
CA PHE A 44 -7.59 -10.82 26.68
C PHE A 44 -8.26 -11.40 27.89
N THR A 45 -7.45 -11.76 28.89
CA THR A 45 -7.96 -12.18 30.18
C THR A 45 -7.81 -11.02 31.14
N HIS A 46 -8.86 -10.75 31.85
CA HIS A 46 -8.90 -9.65 32.78
C HIS A 46 -9.49 -10.12 34.08
N ARG A 47 -9.29 -9.33 35.14
CA ARG A 47 -9.81 -9.69 36.44
C ARG A 47 -11.30 -9.99 36.38
N ALA A 48 -12.03 -9.26 35.56
CA ALA A 48 -13.47 -9.45 35.44
C ALA A 48 -13.83 -10.55 34.43
N GLY A 49 -12.85 -11.20 33.79
CA GLY A 49 -13.12 -12.24 32.84
C GLY A 49 -12.35 -12.00 31.55
N LYS A 50 -12.77 -12.69 30.50
CA LYS A 50 -12.16 -12.57 29.18
C LYS A 50 -12.94 -11.59 28.34
N PHE A 51 -12.24 -10.89 27.47
CA PHE A 51 -12.90 -10.08 26.46
C PHE A 51 -12.09 -10.12 25.19
N ARG A 52 -12.74 -9.80 24.09
CA ARG A 52 -12.13 -9.91 22.76
C ARG A 52 -12.08 -8.54 22.11
N VAL A 53 -10.94 -8.27 21.47
CA VAL A 53 -10.80 -7.10 20.65
C VAL A 53 -11.07 -7.52 19.23
N ASP A 54 -12.19 -7.05 18.66
CA ASP A 54 -12.58 -7.43 17.32
C ASP A 54 -11.82 -6.68 16.25
N MET A 55 -11.61 -5.39 16.47
CA MET A 55 -11.00 -4.54 15.47
C MET A 55 -9.62 -4.16 15.92
N LEU A 56 -8.67 -4.33 15.02
CA LEU A 56 -7.26 -4.03 15.30
C LEU A 56 -6.80 -2.92 14.37
N PRO A 57 -5.88 -2.07 14.84
CA PRO A 57 -5.31 -1.04 13.96
C PRO A 57 -4.49 -1.69 12.86
N LYS A 58 -4.66 -1.17 11.67
CA LYS A 58 -3.92 -1.58 10.49
C LYS A 58 -3.53 -0.35 9.71
N CYS A 59 -2.62 -0.53 8.78
CA CYS A 59 -2.24 0.54 7.87
C CYS A 59 -2.62 0.12 6.46
N LYS A 60 -3.28 1.01 5.73
CA LYS A 60 -3.60 0.74 4.34
C LYS A 60 -2.73 1.60 3.46
N ILE A 61 -2.10 0.98 2.49
CA ILE A 61 -1.22 1.65 1.54
C ILE A 61 -1.83 1.52 0.16
N GLU A 62 -1.76 2.58 -0.61
CA GLU A 62 -2.21 2.57 -2.00
C GLU A 62 -1.12 3.16 -2.87
N VAL A 63 -0.79 2.45 -3.94
CA VAL A 63 0.11 2.96 -4.97
C VAL A 63 -0.51 2.65 -6.32
N VAL A 64 -0.30 3.55 -7.27
CA VAL A 64 -0.77 3.35 -8.63
C VAL A 64 0.44 3.33 -9.53
N VAL A 65 0.57 2.26 -10.30
CA VAL A 65 1.76 2.04 -11.13
C VAL A 65 1.34 1.50 -12.49
N LYS A 66 2.27 1.46 -13.40
CA LYS A 66 2.03 0.86 -14.70
C LYS A 66 1.86 -0.64 -14.53
N ASP A 67 1.18 -1.25 -15.49
CA ASP A 67 0.86 -2.67 -15.40
C ASP A 67 2.09 -3.52 -15.17
N ASP A 68 3.17 -3.22 -15.87
CA ASP A 68 4.36 -4.06 -15.79
C ASP A 68 5.14 -3.86 -14.50
N LYS A 69 4.74 -2.90 -13.68
CA LYS A 69 5.41 -2.65 -12.41
C LYS A 69 4.66 -3.28 -11.25
N ALA A 70 3.43 -3.71 -11.47
CA ALA A 70 2.58 -4.14 -10.38
C ALA A 70 3.16 -5.33 -9.62
N ASP A 71 3.73 -6.29 -10.35
CA ASP A 71 4.27 -7.47 -9.68
C ASP A 71 5.47 -7.12 -8.79
N ASP A 72 6.30 -6.18 -9.25
CA ASP A 72 7.43 -5.74 -8.42
C ASP A 72 6.93 -5.08 -7.14
N VAL A 73 5.87 -4.31 -7.24
CA VAL A 73 5.29 -3.67 -6.06
C VAL A 73 4.75 -4.71 -5.10
N VAL A 74 4.04 -5.69 -5.61
CA VAL A 74 3.51 -6.77 -4.76
C VAL A 74 4.64 -7.49 -4.05
N ASP A 75 5.69 -7.83 -4.78
CA ASP A 75 6.82 -8.52 -4.19
C ASP A 75 7.51 -7.69 -3.11
N ALA A 76 7.66 -6.40 -3.37
CA ALA A 76 8.30 -5.52 -2.40
C ALA A 76 7.49 -5.43 -1.12
N ILE A 77 6.17 -5.33 -1.24
CA ILE A 77 5.32 -5.26 -0.07
C ILE A 77 5.33 -6.58 0.68
N CYS A 78 5.19 -7.69 -0.03
CA CYS A 78 5.18 -8.99 0.63
C CYS A 78 6.45 -9.23 1.42
N SER A 79 7.60 -8.98 0.81
CA SER A 79 8.86 -9.32 1.48
C SER A 79 9.13 -8.39 2.66
N SER A 80 8.68 -7.14 2.59
CA SER A 80 8.99 -6.18 3.65
C SER A 80 7.95 -6.19 4.77
N ALA A 81 6.73 -6.59 4.50
CA ALA A 81 5.67 -6.56 5.52
C ALA A 81 5.46 -7.90 6.20
N ARG A 82 6.03 -8.96 5.67
CA ARG A 82 5.76 -10.30 6.15
C ARG A 82 6.42 -10.56 7.49
N THR A 83 5.66 -11.16 8.42
CA THR A 83 6.23 -11.73 9.63
C THR A 83 6.10 -13.26 9.62
N GLY A 84 5.17 -13.77 8.85
CA GLY A 84 4.87 -15.19 8.81
C GLY A 84 3.71 -15.58 9.70
N ASP A 85 3.17 -14.63 10.43
CA ASP A 85 2.09 -14.90 11.35
C ASP A 85 0.76 -14.41 10.81
N VAL A 86 -0.30 -14.96 11.34
CA VAL A 86 -1.65 -14.50 11.04
C VAL A 86 -1.74 -13.03 11.42
N GLY A 87 -2.34 -12.25 10.55
CA GLY A 87 -2.45 -10.81 10.79
C GLY A 87 -1.52 -9.99 9.94
N ASP A 88 -0.71 -10.63 9.09
CA ASP A 88 0.20 -9.89 8.21
C ASP A 88 -0.52 -9.03 7.19
N GLY A 89 -1.74 -9.40 6.82
CA GLY A 89 -2.52 -8.57 5.92
C GLY A 89 -2.71 -9.19 4.54
N LYS A 90 -3.20 -8.36 3.64
CA LYS A 90 -3.51 -8.79 2.27
C LYS A 90 -3.18 -7.68 1.30
N ILE A 91 -2.96 -8.07 0.07
CA ILE A 91 -2.69 -7.14 -1.02
C ILE A 91 -3.72 -7.37 -2.10
N PHE A 92 -4.24 -6.28 -2.63
CA PHE A 92 -5.21 -6.31 -3.72
C PHE A 92 -4.65 -5.55 -4.89
N VAL A 93 -4.85 -6.07 -6.10
CA VAL A 93 -4.42 -5.40 -7.32
C VAL A 93 -5.66 -5.16 -8.15
N LEU A 94 -5.90 -3.90 -8.48
CA LEU A 94 -7.10 -3.50 -9.18
C LEU A 94 -6.73 -2.75 -10.45
N PRO A 95 -7.54 -2.87 -11.51
CA PRO A 95 -7.32 -2.04 -12.68
C PRO A 95 -7.74 -0.61 -12.39
N VAL A 96 -7.01 0.33 -12.99
CA VAL A 96 -7.34 1.73 -12.90
C VAL A 96 -7.60 2.21 -14.33
N GLU A 97 -8.79 2.74 -14.55
CA GLU A 97 -9.14 3.15 -15.90
C GLU A 97 -8.46 4.44 -16.31
N LYS A 98 -8.25 5.33 -15.36
CA LYS A 98 -7.76 6.66 -15.69
C LYS A 98 -7.06 7.26 -14.49
N VAL A 99 -5.95 7.89 -14.74
CA VAL A 99 -5.23 8.68 -13.73
C VAL A 99 -5.07 10.08 -14.29
N VAL A 100 -5.50 11.07 -13.54
CA VAL A 100 -5.44 12.46 -13.98
C VAL A 100 -4.67 13.25 -12.95
N LYS A 101 -3.68 14.00 -13.40
CA LYS A 101 -2.95 14.88 -12.50
C LYS A 101 -3.78 16.10 -12.22
N VAL A 102 -3.99 16.37 -10.96
CA VAL A 102 -4.82 17.51 -10.58
C VAL A 102 -4.19 18.82 -11.05
N ARG A 103 -2.87 18.90 -10.92
CA ARG A 103 -2.18 20.16 -11.21
C ARG A 103 -2.33 20.58 -12.65
N THR A 104 -2.26 19.63 -13.57
CA THR A 104 -2.25 19.96 -14.99
C THR A 104 -3.49 19.54 -15.74
N GLY A 105 -4.28 18.64 -15.17
CA GLY A 105 -5.41 18.06 -15.87
C GLY A 105 -5.03 17.01 -16.89
N GLU A 106 -3.74 16.67 -16.97
CA GLU A 106 -3.28 15.69 -17.96
C GLU A 106 -3.44 14.28 -17.44
N MET A 107 -3.69 13.38 -18.37
CA MET A 107 -3.78 11.98 -18.03
C MET A 107 -2.40 11.35 -17.97
N GLU A 108 -2.17 10.58 -16.91
CA GLU A 108 -1.05 9.67 -16.89
C GLU A 108 -1.56 8.36 -17.45
N GLY A 109 -0.76 7.73 -18.26
CA GLY A 109 -1.26 6.53 -18.83
C GLY A 109 -0.18 5.53 -19.08
N ASP A 110 -0.53 4.56 -19.89
CA ASP A 110 0.39 3.53 -20.27
C ASP A 110 1.19 3.91 -21.48
N SER A 111 1.12 5.16 -21.87
CA SER A 111 1.86 5.63 -23.03
C SER A 111 3.35 5.40 -22.81
N PRO A 112 4.04 4.90 -23.81
CA PRO A 112 5.48 4.71 -23.66
C PRO A 112 6.22 6.00 -23.41
N VAL A 113 5.64 7.10 -23.79
CA VAL A 113 6.29 8.39 -23.58
C VAL A 113 6.43 8.69 -22.10
N GLU A 114 5.57 8.15 -21.32
CA GLU A 114 5.60 8.41 -19.89
C GLU A 114 6.88 7.98 -19.24
N GLU A 115 7.48 6.98 -19.80
CA GLU A 115 8.68 6.47 -19.20
C GLU A 115 9.78 7.46 -19.18
N THR A 116 9.76 8.35 -20.14
CA THR A 116 10.86 9.28 -20.27
C THR A 116 10.54 10.59 -19.65
N ALA A 117 9.47 10.66 -18.93
CA ALA A 117 9.13 11.87 -18.25
C ALA A 117 10.35 12.34 -17.48
N GLU A 118 10.76 13.52 -17.76
CA GLU A 118 11.89 14.01 -17.07
C GLU A 118 11.53 14.25 -15.64
N PRO A 119 12.54 14.38 -14.84
CA PRO A 119 12.30 14.64 -13.43
C PRO A 119 11.44 15.86 -13.25
N ILE A 120 10.71 15.84 -12.20
CA ILE A 120 9.88 16.97 -11.89
C ILE A 120 10.73 18.19 -11.79
N GLN A 121 10.29 19.21 -12.46
CA GLN A 121 10.99 20.47 -12.42
C GLN A 121 10.64 21.13 -11.11
N GLU A 122 11.64 21.64 -10.46
CA GLU A 122 11.40 22.26 -9.18
C GLU A 122 10.46 23.41 -9.29
N GLY A 123 10.55 24.16 -10.35
CA GLY A 123 9.70 25.30 -10.48
C GLY A 123 8.25 24.98 -10.63
N GLU A 124 7.91 23.75 -10.84
CA GLU A 124 6.55 23.37 -11.05
C GLU A 124 5.78 23.12 -9.79
N ARG A 125 6.46 23.10 -8.70
CA ARG A 125 5.78 22.84 -7.44
C ARG A 125 4.94 23.96 -7.01
#